data_02770e2b054cbd31cf190b3dd0236c33
#
_entry.id   02770e2b054cbd31cf190b3dd0236c33
#
_cell.length_a   1.000
_cell.length_b   1.000
_cell.length_c   1.000
_cell.angle_alpha   90.00
_cell.angle_beta   90.00
_cell.angle_gamma   90.00
#
_symmetry.space_group_name_H-M   'P 1'
#
loop_
_entity.id
_entity.type
_entity.pdbx_description
1 polymer ?
#
loop_
_entity_poly.entity_id
_entity_poly.type
_entity_poly.pdbx_seq_one_letter_code
_entity_poly.pdbx_strand_id
1 'polypeptide(L)'
;MKRIISFIMVTLLTVVSALANIAEGVSGDCNWVIDNDGNLTISSESDDIADLGTWVGDSAPWSNYRDSITTVVFSSPVNAKTCAYMFKGCSNLNAVYLDNFYTNEVTDMSFMFAGCTSLEVIEFDMAASAQDDMLSRDNFLTGSVTNMASMFEGCKSLQSFFVQNLDIHSVTNFSDMFAGCSSLDNMNITVNKNANGSSLTAINDIE
;
A
#
# COMPACT_ATOMS: atom_id res chain seq x y z
N MET A 1 14.33 60.30 39.42
CA MET A 1 15.19 59.27 38.77
C MET A 1 14.37 58.00 38.62
N LYS A 2 13.87 57.78 37.41
CA LYS A 2 13.10 56.57 37.08
C LYS A 2 14.08 55.55 36.52
N ARG A 3 14.25 54.41 37.18
CA ARG A 3 15.02 53.28 36.71
C ARG A 3 14.19 52.51 35.69
N ILE A 4 14.66 52.50 34.43
CA ILE A 4 14.13 51.65 33.35
C ILE A 4 14.78 50.27 33.52
N ILE A 5 13.98 49.30 33.94
CA ILE A 5 14.40 47.91 33.93
C ILE A 5 14.16 47.37 32.53
N SER A 6 15.23 47.16 31.81
CA SER A 6 15.21 46.54 30.48
C SER A 6 15.03 45.03 30.68
N PHE A 7 13.85 44.49 30.33
CA PHE A 7 13.61 43.06 30.22
C PHE A 7 14.23 42.57 28.92
N ILE A 8 15.39 41.94 29.02
CA ILE A 8 15.92 41.16 27.90
C ILE A 8 15.14 39.86 27.83
N MET A 9 14.18 39.81 26.92
CA MET A 9 13.45 38.60 26.58
C MET A 9 14.41 37.73 25.72
N VAL A 10 15.07 36.78 26.37
CA VAL A 10 15.82 35.74 25.68
C VAL A 10 14.78 34.80 25.08
N THR A 11 14.46 35.02 23.82
CA THR A 11 13.71 34.02 23.04
C THR A 11 14.64 32.83 22.81
N LEU A 12 14.44 31.79 23.59
CA LEU A 12 15.06 30.48 23.36
C LEU A 12 14.45 29.94 22.05
N LEU A 13 15.14 30.21 20.95
CA LEU A 13 14.79 29.60 19.66
C LEU A 13 15.19 28.13 19.76
N THR A 14 14.27 27.28 20.17
CA THR A 14 14.43 25.83 20.01
C THR A 14 14.40 25.56 18.51
N VAL A 15 15.58 25.46 17.91
CA VAL A 15 15.72 24.85 16.60
C VAL A 15 15.37 23.38 16.80
N VAL A 16 14.09 23.02 16.60
CA VAL A 16 13.74 21.67 16.29
C VAL A 16 14.35 21.45 14.91
N SER A 17 15.51 20.81 14.86
CA SER A 17 16.01 20.29 13.60
C SER A 17 14.96 19.25 13.16
N ALA A 18 14.09 19.63 12.24
CA ALA A 18 13.31 18.65 11.50
C ALA A 18 14.35 17.71 10.88
N LEU A 19 14.40 16.47 11.37
CA LEU A 19 15.23 15.45 10.75
C LEU A 19 14.75 15.38 9.30
N ALA A 20 15.65 15.58 8.36
CA ALA A 20 15.31 15.52 6.95
C ALA A 20 14.77 14.11 6.65
N ASN A 21 13.70 14.01 5.86
CA ASN A 21 13.19 12.73 5.39
C ASN A 21 14.29 11.92 4.67
N ILE A 22 14.15 10.61 4.64
CA ILE A 22 15.02 9.73 3.83
C ILE A 22 14.89 10.12 2.35
N ALA A 23 13.64 10.31 1.89
CA ALA A 23 13.34 10.73 0.52
C ALA A 23 11.93 11.33 0.43
N GLU A 24 11.70 12.09 -0.61
CA GLU A 24 10.40 12.64 -0.95
C GLU A 24 10.31 12.92 -2.46
N GLY A 25 9.11 13.04 -2.98
CA GLY A 25 8.89 13.35 -4.39
C GLY A 25 7.42 13.44 -4.75
N VAL A 26 7.17 13.44 -6.06
CA VAL A 26 5.83 13.54 -6.65
C VAL A 26 5.59 12.37 -7.58
N SER A 27 4.35 11.87 -7.62
CA SER A 27 3.88 10.85 -8.54
C SER A 27 2.44 11.19 -8.96
N GLY A 28 2.24 11.51 -10.24
CA GLY A 28 0.94 12.03 -10.69
C GLY A 28 0.58 13.31 -9.94
N ASP A 29 -0.60 13.33 -9.31
CA ASP A 29 -1.09 14.43 -8.49
C ASP A 29 -0.78 14.24 -6.99
N CYS A 30 0.01 13.22 -6.65
CA CYS A 30 0.32 12.83 -5.27
C CYS A 30 1.74 13.22 -4.87
N ASN A 31 1.90 13.63 -3.62
CA ASN A 31 3.19 13.71 -2.94
C ASN A 31 3.48 12.38 -2.24
N TRP A 32 4.74 11.99 -2.17
CA TRP A 32 5.18 10.88 -1.36
C TRP A 32 6.41 11.27 -0.52
N VAL A 33 6.45 10.75 0.69
CA VAL A 33 7.52 11.01 1.67
C VAL A 33 7.88 9.71 2.36
N ILE A 34 9.18 9.44 2.48
CA ILE A 34 9.72 8.38 3.35
C ILE A 34 10.40 9.08 4.53
N ASP A 35 9.84 8.94 5.72
CA ASP A 35 10.41 9.50 6.93
C ASP A 35 11.62 8.69 7.45
N ASN A 36 12.23 9.14 8.54
CA ASN A 36 13.41 8.47 9.11
C ASN A 36 13.12 7.12 9.77
N ASP A 37 11.86 6.82 10.02
CA ASP A 37 11.41 5.53 10.56
C ASP A 37 11.05 4.55 9.42
N GLY A 38 11.14 5.00 8.16
CA GLY A 38 10.84 4.21 6.97
C GLY A 38 9.36 4.18 6.61
N ASN A 39 8.54 5.09 7.14
CA ASN A 39 7.13 5.17 6.76
C ASN A 39 7.01 5.89 5.42
N LEU A 40 6.56 5.19 4.39
CA LEU A 40 6.17 5.78 3.12
C LEU A 40 4.72 6.27 3.23
N THR A 41 4.55 7.58 3.27
CA THR A 41 3.25 8.25 3.23
C THR A 41 3.00 8.78 1.81
N ILE A 42 1.85 8.40 1.22
CA ILE A 42 1.38 8.90 -0.06
C ILE A 42 0.14 9.77 0.21
N SER A 43 0.14 11.00 -0.29
CA SER A 43 -0.89 11.99 0.00
C SER A 43 -1.15 12.92 -1.17
N SER A 44 -2.26 13.64 -1.13
CA SER A 44 -2.56 14.77 -2.02
C SER A 44 -3.02 15.96 -1.18
N GLU A 45 -2.80 17.16 -1.69
CA GLU A 45 -3.35 18.40 -1.12
C GLU A 45 -4.79 18.66 -1.57
N SER A 46 -5.29 17.88 -2.54
CA SER A 46 -6.66 17.97 -3.03
C SER A 46 -7.63 17.26 -2.08
N ASP A 47 -8.83 17.84 -1.91
CA ASP A 47 -9.96 17.16 -1.26
C ASP A 47 -10.59 16.09 -2.16
N ASP A 48 -10.28 16.10 -3.46
CA ASP A 48 -10.73 15.10 -4.42
C ASP A 48 -9.77 13.89 -4.47
N ILE A 49 -10.23 12.78 -5.08
CA ILE A 49 -9.39 11.59 -5.30
C ILE A 49 -8.27 11.94 -6.29
N ALA A 50 -7.03 11.86 -5.84
CA ALA A 50 -5.85 12.20 -6.62
C ALA A 50 -5.35 11.03 -7.47
N ASP A 51 -4.88 11.29 -8.68
CA ASP A 51 -4.26 10.29 -9.56
C ASP A 51 -2.80 10.06 -9.12
N LEU A 52 -2.47 8.82 -8.76
CA LEU A 52 -1.10 8.43 -8.37
C LEU A 52 -0.13 8.44 -9.57
N GLY A 53 -0.65 8.56 -10.78
CA GLY A 53 0.13 8.45 -11.99
C GLY A 53 0.44 7.01 -12.39
N THR A 54 1.39 6.85 -13.29
CA THR A 54 1.79 5.54 -13.81
C THR A 54 3.30 5.44 -13.94
N TRP A 55 3.80 4.21 -13.91
CA TRP A 55 5.21 3.88 -14.17
C TRP A 55 5.29 2.63 -15.06
N VAL A 56 6.47 2.36 -15.60
CA VAL A 56 6.71 1.20 -16.46
C VAL A 56 7.61 0.20 -15.75
N GLY A 57 7.14 -1.05 -15.66
CA GLY A 57 7.87 -2.12 -15.01
C GLY A 57 8.27 -1.77 -13.58
N ASP A 58 9.49 -2.08 -13.21
CA ASP A 58 10.01 -1.96 -11.84
C ASP A 58 10.56 -0.55 -11.51
N SER A 59 9.82 0.50 -11.85
CA SER A 59 10.25 1.90 -11.69
C SER A 59 9.26 2.79 -10.92
N ALA A 60 8.57 2.21 -9.92
CA ALA A 60 7.76 3.00 -9.01
C ALA A 60 8.58 4.17 -8.42
N PRO A 61 8.01 5.35 -8.18
CA PRO A 61 8.76 6.56 -7.80
C PRO A 61 9.70 6.40 -6.61
N TRP A 62 9.34 5.54 -5.65
CA TRP A 62 10.13 5.21 -4.45
C TRP A 62 11.02 3.98 -4.61
N SER A 63 11.11 3.39 -5.81
CA SER A 63 11.83 2.13 -6.05
C SER A 63 13.30 2.12 -5.67
N ASN A 64 13.97 3.28 -5.67
CA ASN A 64 15.37 3.41 -5.26
C ASN A 64 15.57 3.35 -3.73
N TYR A 65 14.48 3.38 -2.96
CA TYR A 65 14.49 3.44 -1.48
C TYR A 65 13.84 2.21 -0.84
N ARG A 66 13.68 1.10 -1.59
CA ARG A 66 13.00 -0.13 -1.16
C ARG A 66 13.45 -0.63 0.20
N ASP A 67 14.76 -0.63 0.42
CA ASP A 67 15.35 -1.13 1.67
C ASP A 67 15.08 -0.21 2.88
N SER A 68 14.60 1.00 2.64
CA SER A 68 14.26 1.93 3.70
C SER A 68 12.77 1.91 4.06
N ILE A 69 11.91 1.30 3.23
CA ILE A 69 10.46 1.30 3.45
C ILE A 69 10.08 0.18 4.42
N THR A 70 9.46 0.57 5.54
CA THR A 70 8.98 -0.34 6.59
C THR A 70 7.45 -0.40 6.68
N THR A 71 6.79 0.69 6.34
CA THR A 71 5.34 0.82 6.39
C THR A 71 4.84 1.68 5.22
N VAL A 72 3.64 1.40 4.73
CA VAL A 72 2.98 2.20 3.68
C VAL A 72 1.62 2.68 4.17
N VAL A 73 1.33 3.98 3.99
CA VAL A 73 0.08 4.64 4.35
C VAL A 73 -0.38 5.57 3.23
N PHE A 74 -1.66 5.53 2.90
CA PHE A 74 -2.32 6.51 2.03
C PHE A 74 -3.12 7.46 2.92
N SER A 75 -2.60 8.67 3.15
CA SER A 75 -3.19 9.62 4.12
C SER A 75 -4.30 10.51 3.52
N SER A 76 -4.53 10.43 2.23
CA SER A 76 -5.66 11.06 1.51
C SER A 76 -6.15 10.13 0.39
N PRO A 77 -7.36 10.37 -0.19
CA PRO A 77 -7.89 9.55 -1.27
C PRO A 77 -6.99 9.56 -2.51
N VAL A 78 -6.52 8.39 -2.92
CA VAL A 78 -5.60 8.18 -4.04
C VAL A 78 -6.11 7.08 -4.95
N ASN A 79 -6.22 7.37 -6.26
CA ASN A 79 -6.57 6.40 -7.30
C ASN A 79 -5.32 5.92 -8.04
N ALA A 80 -5.19 4.61 -8.22
CA ALA A 80 -4.15 4.01 -9.04
C ALA A 80 -4.72 3.48 -10.36
N LYS A 81 -3.94 3.55 -11.42
CA LYS A 81 -4.21 2.92 -12.74
C LYS A 81 -3.43 1.64 -12.93
N THR A 82 -2.36 1.48 -12.19
CA THR A 82 -1.55 0.26 -12.11
C THR A 82 -1.00 0.08 -10.71
N CYS A 83 -0.92 -1.17 -10.26
CA CYS A 83 -0.21 -1.54 -9.03
C CYS A 83 0.98 -2.45 -9.33
N ALA A 84 1.26 -2.72 -10.61
CA ALA A 84 2.35 -3.61 -11.00
C ALA A 84 3.69 -3.10 -10.46
N TYR A 85 4.44 -3.97 -9.78
CA TYR A 85 5.75 -3.71 -9.17
C TYR A 85 5.78 -2.61 -8.08
N MET A 86 4.64 -2.11 -7.61
CA MET A 86 4.52 -0.92 -6.77
C MET A 86 5.44 -0.94 -5.54
N PHE A 87 5.51 -2.06 -4.83
CA PHE A 87 6.36 -2.25 -3.65
C PHE A 87 7.32 -3.44 -3.81
N LYS A 88 7.56 -3.87 -5.05
CA LYS A 88 8.45 -5.01 -5.31
C LYS A 88 9.82 -4.81 -4.65
N GLY A 89 10.28 -5.83 -3.92
CA GLY A 89 11.59 -5.85 -3.29
C GLY A 89 11.73 -4.96 -2.06
N CYS A 90 10.62 -4.41 -1.52
CA CYS A 90 10.65 -3.71 -0.23
C CYS A 90 10.84 -4.75 0.90
N SER A 91 12.06 -5.25 1.05
CA SER A 91 12.36 -6.40 1.92
C SER A 91 12.09 -6.14 3.41
N ASN A 92 12.13 -4.87 3.85
CA ASN A 92 11.87 -4.45 5.22
C ASN A 92 10.41 -3.99 5.44
N LEU A 93 9.59 -3.96 4.39
CA LEU A 93 8.18 -3.61 4.51
C LEU A 93 7.45 -4.66 5.34
N ASN A 94 6.88 -4.27 6.49
CA ASN A 94 6.15 -5.15 7.38
C ASN A 94 4.64 -4.91 7.39
N ALA A 95 4.18 -3.69 7.14
CA ALA A 95 2.77 -3.34 7.14
C ALA A 95 2.37 -2.41 5.98
N VAL A 96 1.19 -2.66 5.42
CA VAL A 96 0.57 -1.81 4.39
C VAL A 96 -0.87 -1.51 4.80
N TYR A 97 -1.23 -0.23 4.86
CA TYR A 97 -2.57 0.26 5.17
C TYR A 97 -3.19 0.82 3.89
N LEU A 98 -4.21 0.15 3.38
CA LEU A 98 -4.85 0.46 2.08
C LEU A 98 -6.11 1.32 2.22
N ASP A 99 -6.33 1.91 3.39
CA ASP A 99 -7.32 2.98 3.58
C ASP A 99 -7.05 4.09 2.55
N ASN A 100 -8.08 4.67 1.98
CA ASN A 100 -7.95 5.72 0.96
C ASN A 100 -7.25 5.31 -0.36
N PHE A 101 -6.97 4.02 -0.59
CA PHE A 101 -6.34 3.55 -1.82
C PHE A 101 -7.36 2.92 -2.76
N TYR A 102 -7.70 3.61 -3.84
CA TYR A 102 -8.72 3.21 -4.81
C TYR A 102 -8.09 2.49 -5.99
N THR A 103 -8.60 1.29 -6.30
CA THR A 103 -8.05 0.42 -7.35
C THR A 103 -9.08 -0.02 -8.40
N ASN A 104 -10.22 0.65 -8.47
CA ASN A 104 -11.31 0.29 -9.40
C ASN A 104 -10.93 0.33 -10.89
N GLU A 105 -9.89 1.09 -11.26
CA GLU A 105 -9.36 1.16 -12.63
C GLU A 105 -8.13 0.27 -12.85
N VAL A 106 -7.62 -0.39 -11.81
CA VAL A 106 -6.41 -1.22 -11.91
C VAL A 106 -6.70 -2.50 -12.67
N THR A 107 -5.89 -2.76 -13.68
CA THR A 107 -5.94 -4.00 -14.48
C THR A 107 -4.75 -4.93 -14.25
N ASP A 108 -3.66 -4.42 -13.67
CA ASP A 108 -2.42 -5.16 -13.42
C ASP A 108 -1.91 -4.92 -11.99
N MET A 109 -1.87 -6.00 -11.20
CA MET A 109 -1.31 -6.05 -9.85
C MET A 109 -0.10 -6.99 -9.76
N SER A 110 0.46 -7.39 -10.92
CA SER A 110 1.58 -8.32 -10.93
C SER A 110 2.78 -7.77 -10.18
N PHE A 111 3.46 -8.64 -9.42
CA PHE A 111 4.65 -8.31 -8.63
C PHE A 111 4.47 -7.18 -7.60
N MET A 112 3.24 -6.79 -7.25
CA MET A 112 2.98 -5.63 -6.38
C MET A 112 3.78 -5.67 -5.08
N PHE A 113 3.85 -6.82 -4.43
CA PHE A 113 4.59 -7.06 -3.18
C PHE A 113 5.69 -8.13 -3.32
N ALA A 114 6.04 -8.52 -4.55
CA ALA A 114 7.03 -9.58 -4.75
C ALA A 114 8.35 -9.25 -4.04
N GLY A 115 8.85 -10.18 -3.21
CA GLY A 115 10.08 -10.00 -2.45
C GLY A 115 9.95 -9.13 -1.19
N CYS A 116 8.75 -8.78 -0.75
CA CYS A 116 8.50 -8.12 0.54
C CYS A 116 8.63 -9.17 1.67
N THR A 117 9.86 -9.57 1.97
CA THR A 117 10.15 -10.74 2.83
C THR A 117 9.68 -10.58 4.28
N SER A 118 9.55 -9.33 4.76
CA SER A 118 9.10 -9.00 6.11
C SER A 118 7.61 -8.66 6.21
N LEU A 119 6.86 -8.74 5.10
CA LEU A 119 5.46 -8.33 5.07
C LEU A 119 4.59 -9.30 5.89
N GLU A 120 4.02 -8.78 6.98
CA GLU A 120 3.16 -9.52 7.91
C GLU A 120 1.72 -9.08 7.82
N VAL A 121 1.48 -7.78 7.59
CA VAL A 121 0.18 -7.13 7.71
C VAL A 121 -0.18 -6.39 6.42
N ILE A 122 -1.34 -6.72 5.85
CA ILE A 122 -2.01 -5.93 4.83
C ILE A 122 -3.39 -5.62 5.38
N GLU A 123 -3.63 -4.37 5.75
CA GLU A 123 -4.92 -3.92 6.23
C GLU A 123 -5.70 -3.26 5.09
N PHE A 124 -6.85 -3.85 4.81
CA PHE A 124 -7.89 -3.26 3.99
C PHE A 124 -8.86 -2.57 4.93
N ASP A 125 -9.34 -1.37 4.62
CA ASP A 125 -10.26 -0.62 5.49
C ASP A 125 -11.37 -1.54 6.02
N MET A 126 -11.22 -1.96 7.28
CA MET A 126 -12.17 -2.75 8.04
C MET A 126 -13.00 -1.87 8.99
N ALA A 127 -12.73 -0.57 8.99
CA ALA A 127 -13.34 0.39 9.92
C ALA A 127 -14.75 0.83 9.50
N ALA A 128 -15.44 0.08 8.67
CA ALA A 128 -16.87 0.25 8.50
C ALA A 128 -17.57 -0.13 9.81
N SER A 129 -17.58 0.79 10.79
CA SER A 129 -18.59 0.78 11.83
C SER A 129 -19.95 0.63 11.18
N ALA A 130 -20.74 -0.33 11.64
CA ALA A 130 -21.97 -0.85 11.03
C ALA A 130 -23.10 0.19 10.85
N GLN A 131 -22.84 1.46 10.73
CA GLN A 131 -23.86 2.50 10.78
C GLN A 131 -23.80 3.64 9.77
N ASP A 132 -22.77 3.77 8.90
CA ASP A 132 -22.86 4.86 7.93
C ASP A 132 -22.09 4.58 6.64
N ASP A 133 -22.85 4.76 5.57
CA ASP A 133 -22.56 5.04 4.17
C ASP A 133 -21.78 3.99 3.34
N MET A 134 -22.42 3.66 2.22
CA MET A 134 -21.99 2.71 1.17
C MET A 134 -20.67 3.10 0.47
N LEU A 135 -19.99 4.17 0.90
CA LEU A 135 -18.78 4.69 0.25
C LEU A 135 -17.45 4.20 0.86
N SER A 136 -17.47 3.55 2.03
CA SER A 136 -16.23 3.21 2.75
C SER A 136 -15.75 1.76 2.57
N ARG A 137 -16.47 0.91 1.81
CA ARG A 137 -16.17 -0.53 1.71
C ARG A 137 -15.43 -0.94 0.44
N ASP A 138 -15.28 -0.05 -0.52
CA ASP A 138 -14.96 -0.40 -1.89
C ASP A 138 -13.69 0.28 -2.42
N ASN A 139 -12.69 0.52 -1.56
CA ASN A 139 -11.48 1.20 -1.99
C ASN A 139 -10.54 0.27 -2.75
N PHE A 140 -10.27 -0.93 -2.20
CA PHE A 140 -9.43 -1.92 -2.86
C PHE A 140 -10.28 -2.92 -3.66
N LEU A 141 -10.64 -2.51 -4.87
CA LEU A 141 -11.44 -3.32 -5.80
C LEU A 141 -10.56 -4.05 -6.80
N THR A 142 -10.86 -5.32 -7.05
CA THR A 142 -10.09 -6.16 -7.98
C THR A 142 -10.89 -6.65 -9.18
N GLY A 143 -12.15 -6.21 -9.34
CA GLY A 143 -13.03 -6.67 -10.42
C GLY A 143 -12.53 -6.35 -11.85
N SER A 144 -11.70 -5.30 -12.01
CA SER A 144 -11.08 -4.96 -13.30
C SER A 144 -9.72 -5.63 -13.52
N VAL A 145 -9.15 -6.30 -12.49
CA VAL A 145 -7.80 -6.86 -12.55
C VAL A 145 -7.79 -8.12 -13.41
N THR A 146 -6.87 -8.15 -14.36
CA THR A 146 -6.66 -9.30 -15.27
C THR A 146 -5.37 -10.08 -14.97
N ASN A 147 -4.41 -9.44 -14.28
CA ASN A 147 -3.10 -10.01 -13.98
C ASN A 147 -2.72 -9.82 -12.51
N MET A 148 -2.53 -10.92 -11.79
CA MET A 148 -2.05 -10.99 -10.40
C MET A 148 -0.80 -11.88 -10.28
N ALA A 149 -0.08 -12.11 -11.38
CA ALA A 149 1.11 -12.97 -11.37
C ALA A 149 2.14 -12.47 -10.36
N SER A 150 2.70 -13.37 -9.56
CA SER A 150 3.76 -13.10 -8.57
C SER A 150 3.43 -11.98 -7.57
N MET A 151 2.15 -11.65 -7.36
CA MET A 151 1.74 -10.50 -6.54
C MET A 151 2.37 -10.53 -5.15
N PHE A 152 2.48 -11.70 -4.53
CA PHE A 152 3.07 -11.93 -3.20
C PHE A 152 4.26 -12.89 -3.23
N GLU A 153 4.86 -13.11 -4.39
CA GLU A 153 6.01 -14.02 -4.53
C GLU A 153 7.11 -13.66 -3.52
N GLY A 154 7.52 -14.64 -2.70
CA GLY A 154 8.59 -14.45 -1.72
C GLY A 154 8.22 -13.62 -0.48
N CYS A 155 6.93 -13.37 -0.20
CA CYS A 155 6.47 -12.76 1.05
C CYS A 155 6.57 -13.78 2.19
N LYS A 156 7.78 -14.01 2.70
CA LYS A 156 8.10 -15.11 3.62
C LYS A 156 7.42 -14.99 4.99
N SER A 157 7.17 -13.76 5.46
CA SER A 157 6.56 -13.49 6.76
C SER A 157 5.03 -13.39 6.71
N LEU A 158 4.42 -13.44 5.52
CA LEU A 158 2.97 -13.36 5.37
C LEU A 158 2.31 -14.62 5.93
N GLN A 159 1.62 -14.49 7.08
CA GLN A 159 1.00 -15.61 7.80
C GLN A 159 -0.44 -15.85 7.39
N SER A 160 -1.15 -14.80 7.01
CA SER A 160 -2.53 -14.88 6.59
C SER A 160 -2.84 -13.80 5.57
N PHE A 161 -3.74 -14.12 4.65
CA PHE A 161 -4.22 -13.18 3.65
C PHE A 161 -5.74 -13.25 3.63
N PHE A 162 -6.38 -12.20 4.16
CA PHE A 162 -7.83 -12.11 4.19
C PHE A 162 -8.28 -10.95 3.30
N VAL A 163 -8.79 -11.26 2.13
CA VAL A 163 -9.51 -10.28 1.31
C VAL A 163 -10.97 -10.70 1.25
N GLN A 164 -11.81 -10.04 2.01
CA GLN A 164 -13.23 -10.37 2.09
C GLN A 164 -13.97 -10.15 0.77
N ASN A 165 -13.44 -9.34 -0.13
CA ASN A 165 -14.07 -8.94 -1.37
C ASN A 165 -13.15 -9.06 -2.59
N LEU A 166 -12.19 -10.00 -2.59
CA LEU A 166 -11.36 -10.23 -3.77
C LEU A 166 -12.23 -10.76 -4.92
N ASP A 167 -12.56 -9.89 -5.85
CA ASP A 167 -13.21 -10.27 -7.09
C ASP A 167 -12.16 -10.66 -8.13
N ILE A 168 -12.14 -11.94 -8.47
CA ILE A 168 -11.16 -12.52 -9.42
C ILE A 168 -11.77 -12.92 -10.74
N HIS A 169 -13.03 -12.55 -11.00
CA HIS A 169 -13.72 -13.03 -12.21
C HIS A 169 -13.03 -12.62 -13.51
N SER A 170 -12.31 -11.48 -13.53
CA SER A 170 -11.58 -10.98 -14.69
C SER A 170 -10.14 -11.47 -14.74
N VAL A 171 -9.60 -12.08 -13.66
CA VAL A 171 -8.20 -12.47 -13.59
C VAL A 171 -7.93 -13.67 -14.49
N THR A 172 -6.95 -13.53 -15.39
CA THR A 172 -6.53 -14.57 -16.32
C THR A 172 -5.15 -15.12 -16.01
N ASN A 173 -4.36 -14.42 -15.16
CA ASN A 173 -3.02 -14.85 -14.78
C ASN A 173 -2.79 -14.73 -13.28
N PHE A 174 -2.59 -15.86 -12.62
CA PHE A 174 -2.26 -16.02 -11.19
C PHE A 174 -0.91 -16.71 -10.96
N SER A 175 -0.11 -16.92 -12.02
CA SER A 175 1.14 -17.68 -11.90
C SER A 175 1.98 -17.15 -10.76
N ASP A 176 2.49 -18.05 -9.91
CA ASP A 176 3.41 -17.77 -8.81
C ASP A 176 2.91 -16.75 -7.77
N MET A 177 1.59 -16.50 -7.70
CA MET A 177 1.01 -15.44 -6.86
C MET A 177 1.47 -15.50 -5.40
N PHE A 178 1.62 -16.70 -4.84
CA PHE A 178 2.08 -16.94 -3.46
C PHE A 178 3.34 -17.82 -3.41
N ALA A 179 4.07 -17.98 -4.51
CA ALA A 179 5.28 -18.77 -4.53
C ALA A 179 6.28 -18.28 -3.47
N GLY A 180 6.78 -19.17 -2.63
CA GLY A 180 7.74 -18.82 -1.58
C GLY A 180 7.17 -18.08 -0.36
N CYS A 181 5.83 -18.02 -0.18
CA CYS A 181 5.19 -17.53 1.04
C CYS A 181 5.25 -18.58 2.15
N SER A 182 6.45 -18.83 2.70
CA SER A 182 6.72 -19.97 3.56
C SER A 182 6.02 -19.96 4.94
N SER A 183 5.47 -18.82 5.37
CA SER A 183 4.70 -18.69 6.62
C SER A 183 3.19 -18.70 6.43
N LEU A 184 2.71 -18.87 5.19
CA LEU A 184 1.29 -18.82 4.89
C LEU A 184 0.60 -20.15 5.24
N ASP A 185 0.17 -20.30 6.51
CA ASP A 185 -0.41 -21.55 7.04
C ASP A 185 -1.89 -21.75 6.71
N ASN A 186 -2.63 -20.66 6.51
CA ASN A 186 -4.08 -20.71 6.29
C ASN A 186 -4.48 -19.73 5.19
N MET A 187 -4.68 -20.26 3.99
CA MET A 187 -5.20 -19.48 2.87
C MET A 187 -6.73 -19.42 2.94
N ASN A 188 -7.25 -18.55 3.82
CA ASN A 188 -8.67 -18.20 3.80
C ASN A 188 -8.89 -17.09 2.77
N ILE A 189 -8.79 -17.42 1.49
CA ILE A 189 -9.24 -16.52 0.43
C ILE A 189 -10.74 -16.76 0.32
N THR A 190 -11.52 -15.89 0.96
CA THR A 190 -12.96 -15.86 0.73
C THR A 190 -13.20 -15.13 -0.59
N VAL A 191 -13.19 -15.90 -1.65
CA VAL A 191 -13.56 -15.39 -2.98
C VAL A 191 -15.07 -15.28 -3.02
N ASN A 192 -15.58 -14.12 -3.37
CA ASN A 192 -16.97 -13.98 -3.78
C ASN A 192 -17.18 -14.88 -5.01
N LYS A 193 -17.91 -15.98 -4.81
CA LYS A 193 -18.23 -16.89 -5.91
C LYS A 193 -19.11 -16.14 -6.90
N ASN A 194 -18.55 -15.80 -8.03
CA ASN A 194 -19.36 -15.36 -9.16
C ASN A 194 -20.33 -16.45 -9.59
N ALA A 195 -21.40 -16.02 -10.26
CA ALA A 195 -22.47 -16.89 -10.78
C ALA A 195 -21.97 -18.09 -11.62
N ASN A 196 -20.70 -18.14 -11.99
CA ASN A 196 -20.09 -19.19 -12.80
C ASN A 196 -19.32 -20.24 -11.99
N GLY A 197 -19.28 -20.16 -10.66
CA GLY A 197 -18.76 -21.24 -9.81
C GLY A 197 -17.26 -21.50 -9.88
N SER A 198 -16.47 -20.61 -10.50
CA SER A 198 -15.00 -20.74 -10.53
C SER A 198 -14.45 -20.52 -9.13
N SER A 199 -13.97 -21.57 -8.48
CA SER A 199 -13.26 -21.49 -7.22
C SER A 199 -11.76 -21.40 -7.48
N LEU A 200 -11.03 -20.68 -6.63
CA LEU A 200 -9.55 -20.62 -6.58
C LEU A 200 -8.93 -21.99 -6.19
N THR A 201 -9.35 -23.07 -6.83
CA THR A 201 -8.74 -24.41 -6.64
C THR A 201 -7.37 -24.50 -7.31
N ALA A 202 -6.97 -23.51 -8.09
CA ALA A 202 -5.69 -23.49 -8.81
C ALA A 202 -4.54 -22.81 -8.05
N ILE A 203 -4.75 -22.33 -6.81
CA ILE A 203 -3.65 -21.74 -5.99
C ILE A 203 -2.91 -22.84 -5.18
N ASN A 204 -3.05 -24.10 -5.54
CA ASN A 204 -2.36 -25.21 -4.88
C ASN A 204 -0.90 -25.41 -5.34
N ASP A 205 -0.39 -24.58 -6.24
CA ASP A 205 1.01 -24.64 -6.66
C ASP A 205 1.87 -23.74 -5.75
N ILE A 206 1.73 -23.94 -4.41
CA ILE A 206 2.72 -23.46 -3.43
C ILE A 206 3.75 -24.59 -3.32
N GLU A 207 4.71 -24.66 -4.24
CA GLU A 207 5.97 -25.41 -4.12
C GLU A 207 7.15 -24.47 -3.96
#